data_5fb2d889e80db005addfe6399a5d4404
#
_entry.id   5fb2d889e80db005addfe6399a5d4404
#
_cell.length_a   1.000
_cell.length_b   1.000
_cell.length_c   1.000
_cell.angle_alpha   90.00
_cell.angle_beta   90.00
_cell.angle_gamma   90.00
#
_symmetry.space_group_name_H-M   'P 1'
#
loop_
_entity.id
_entity.type
_entity.pdbx_description
1 polymer ?
#
loop_
_entity_poly.entity_id
_entity_poly.type
_entity_poly.pdbx_seq_one_letter_code
_entity_poly.pdbx_strand_id
1 'polypeptide(L)'
;MKRFCVAVVLALSCGLASAAGPIVDAAFVTEAMQRGAIVWDVRNAQEYAEGHVPGAVSIGDAAQVLRDPNSEDFLPTDKIEKILSAAGIDPAREIVVYGNRGAWNPYLVRYAMQYFGGTQAYVFHGGIDDWRAAGKAVSTEAAKLPPLALKLKTNGAVAVSTAQMVAQLKNPNVQIIDARTPGEFRGEDIRAIRGGHIPGAVNIPYEMNWVDPETPGKLARKQVSNNGGMSLKPAAQLQALYSNLDPNKETIVYCQSGARASETAGVLEQLGFKNVKIYDSSWLGYGNTLDAPAENVTFFNVGLLNSRLSALQARITQLEKELAEAKAKK
;
A
#
# COMPACT_ATOMS: atom_id res chain seq x y z
N MET A 1 -55.06 -25.14 -42.40
CA MET A 1 -53.86 -25.45 -41.53
C MET A 1 -52.95 -24.22 -41.51
N LYS A 2 -53.11 -23.38 -40.52
CA LYS A 2 -52.29 -22.15 -40.38
C LYS A 2 -51.06 -22.50 -39.43
N ARG A 3 -49.84 -22.43 -39.96
CA ARG A 3 -48.60 -22.62 -39.18
C ARG A 3 -48.23 -21.28 -38.53
N PHE A 4 -48.25 -21.24 -37.20
CA PHE A 4 -47.67 -20.13 -36.41
C PHE A 4 -46.19 -20.40 -36.24
N CYS A 5 -45.35 -19.53 -36.79
CA CYS A 5 -43.94 -19.46 -36.45
C CYS A 5 -43.78 -18.58 -35.20
N VAL A 6 -43.36 -19.17 -34.09
CA VAL A 6 -42.94 -18.45 -32.89
C VAL A 6 -41.49 -18.08 -33.06
N ALA A 7 -41.20 -16.79 -33.24
CA ALA A 7 -39.85 -16.26 -33.21
C ALA A 7 -39.43 -16.06 -31.75
N VAL A 8 -38.47 -16.85 -31.29
CA VAL A 8 -37.82 -16.63 -29.99
C VAL A 8 -36.76 -15.55 -30.16
N VAL A 9 -37.04 -14.36 -29.66
CA VAL A 9 -36.06 -13.27 -29.56
C VAL A 9 -35.21 -13.55 -28.33
N LEU A 10 -33.98 -14.05 -28.53
CA LEU A 10 -32.94 -14.04 -27.48
C LEU A 10 -32.48 -12.58 -27.29
N ALA A 11 -32.93 -11.96 -26.22
CA ALA A 11 -32.38 -10.70 -25.77
C ALA A 11 -30.99 -11.00 -25.13
N LEU A 12 -29.90 -10.75 -25.87
CA LEU A 12 -28.56 -10.64 -25.28
C LEU A 12 -28.57 -9.38 -24.41
N SER A 13 -28.74 -9.56 -23.11
CA SER A 13 -28.38 -8.53 -22.13
C SER A 13 -26.85 -8.42 -22.08
N CYS A 14 -26.27 -7.54 -22.90
CA CYS A 14 -24.94 -7.00 -22.64
C CYS A 14 -25.04 -6.20 -21.35
N GLY A 15 -24.81 -6.86 -20.21
CA GLY A 15 -24.51 -6.18 -18.97
C GLY A 15 -23.23 -5.38 -19.20
N LEU A 16 -23.34 -4.06 -19.20
CA LEU A 16 -22.17 -3.19 -19.03
C LEU A 16 -21.56 -3.57 -17.69
N ALA A 17 -20.51 -4.39 -17.71
CA ALA A 17 -19.68 -4.60 -16.55
C ALA A 17 -19.12 -3.22 -16.17
N SER A 18 -19.66 -2.63 -15.10
CA SER A 18 -19.02 -1.47 -14.47
C SER A 18 -17.59 -1.88 -14.17
N ALA A 19 -16.63 -1.14 -14.69
CA ALA A 19 -15.22 -1.43 -14.39
C ALA A 19 -15.07 -1.44 -12.88
N ALA A 20 -14.62 -2.57 -12.32
CA ALA A 20 -14.38 -2.66 -10.89
C ALA A 20 -13.36 -1.61 -10.51
N GLY A 21 -13.58 -0.91 -9.39
CA GLY A 21 -12.57 -0.02 -8.83
C GLY A 21 -11.31 -0.79 -8.43
N PRO A 22 -10.24 -0.11 -8.05
CA PRO A 22 -8.96 -0.74 -7.72
C PRO A 22 -9.00 -1.64 -6.48
N ILE A 23 -10.00 -1.47 -5.61
CA ILE A 23 -10.14 -2.24 -4.37
C ILE A 23 -11.30 -3.22 -4.53
N VAL A 24 -11.03 -4.48 -4.31
CA VAL A 24 -11.95 -5.59 -4.61
C VAL A 24 -12.19 -6.48 -3.39
N ASP A 25 -13.24 -7.29 -3.46
CA ASP A 25 -13.64 -8.26 -2.43
C ASP A 25 -13.28 -9.71 -2.80
N ALA A 26 -13.60 -10.64 -1.89
CA ALA A 26 -13.32 -12.07 -2.08
C ALA A 26 -14.14 -12.71 -3.22
N ALA A 27 -15.28 -12.14 -3.60
CA ALA A 27 -16.06 -12.62 -4.74
C ALA A 27 -15.34 -12.28 -6.04
N PHE A 28 -14.90 -11.03 -6.19
CA PHE A 28 -14.07 -10.61 -7.34
C PHE A 28 -12.80 -11.46 -7.48
N VAL A 29 -12.08 -11.73 -6.36
CA VAL A 29 -10.88 -12.60 -6.39
C VAL A 29 -11.22 -13.97 -6.98
N THR A 30 -12.34 -14.56 -6.55
CA THR A 30 -12.78 -15.88 -7.06
C THR A 30 -13.06 -15.84 -8.56
N GLU A 31 -13.74 -14.80 -9.04
CA GLU A 31 -14.02 -14.61 -10.46
C GLU A 31 -12.75 -14.32 -11.28
N ALA A 32 -11.85 -13.50 -10.74
CA ALA A 32 -10.56 -13.19 -11.35
C ALA A 32 -9.70 -14.46 -11.53
N MET A 33 -9.68 -15.35 -10.54
CA MET A 33 -9.03 -16.66 -10.64
C MET A 33 -9.60 -17.51 -11.78
N GLN A 34 -10.94 -17.50 -11.96
CA GLN A 34 -11.59 -18.23 -13.06
C GLN A 34 -11.23 -17.64 -14.44
N ARG A 35 -10.94 -16.34 -14.51
CA ARG A 35 -10.42 -15.68 -15.73
C ARG A 35 -8.93 -15.89 -15.96
N GLY A 36 -8.24 -16.53 -15.02
CA GLY A 36 -6.79 -16.79 -15.09
C GLY A 36 -5.93 -15.59 -14.64
N ALA A 37 -6.48 -14.72 -13.81
CA ALA A 37 -5.71 -13.65 -13.16
C ALA A 37 -4.59 -14.23 -12.27
N ILE A 38 -3.51 -13.49 -12.13
CA ILE A 38 -2.47 -13.78 -11.14
C ILE A 38 -3.00 -13.30 -9.77
N VAL A 39 -3.15 -14.22 -8.83
CA VAL A 39 -3.37 -13.86 -7.42
C VAL A 39 -2.02 -13.87 -6.72
N TRP A 40 -1.63 -12.76 -6.12
CA TRP A 40 -0.31 -12.58 -5.54
C TRP A 40 -0.40 -12.27 -4.05
N ASP A 41 0.11 -13.20 -3.23
CA ASP A 41 0.29 -13.01 -1.79
C ASP A 41 1.60 -12.25 -1.56
N VAL A 42 1.50 -11.04 -1.01
CA VAL A 42 2.65 -10.16 -0.80
C VAL A 42 3.17 -10.18 0.63
N ARG A 43 2.66 -11.09 1.48
CA ARG A 43 3.15 -11.31 2.84
C ARG A 43 4.52 -11.98 2.84
N ASN A 44 5.12 -12.08 4.01
CA ASN A 44 6.37 -12.81 4.17
C ASN A 44 6.19 -14.33 3.89
N ALA A 45 7.31 -15.02 3.68
CA ALA A 45 7.30 -16.44 3.30
C ALA A 45 6.69 -17.36 4.36
N GLN A 46 6.83 -17.01 5.65
CA GLN A 46 6.24 -17.79 6.74
C GLN A 46 4.72 -17.70 6.72
N GLU A 47 4.15 -16.50 6.67
CA GLU A 47 2.70 -16.28 6.60
C GLU A 47 2.08 -16.94 5.36
N TYR A 48 2.76 -16.90 4.22
CA TYR A 48 2.34 -17.61 3.02
C TYR A 48 2.29 -19.12 3.24
N ALA A 49 3.32 -19.72 3.84
CA ALA A 49 3.39 -21.15 4.11
C ALA A 49 2.35 -21.62 5.16
N GLU A 50 1.97 -20.76 6.10
CA GLU A 50 0.93 -21.03 7.10
C GLU A 50 -0.50 -21.06 6.50
N GLY A 51 -0.68 -20.52 5.29
CA GLY A 51 -1.93 -20.60 4.54
C GLY A 51 -2.19 -19.36 3.68
N HIS A 52 -2.53 -19.60 2.43
CA HIS A 52 -2.75 -18.59 1.39
C HIS A 52 -3.96 -18.93 0.53
N VAL A 53 -4.41 -18.00 -0.31
CA VAL A 53 -5.47 -18.21 -1.30
C VAL A 53 -4.99 -19.31 -2.29
N PRO A 54 -5.75 -20.38 -2.54
CA PRO A 54 -5.32 -21.45 -3.42
C PRO A 54 -4.85 -20.95 -4.79
N GLY A 55 -3.65 -21.39 -5.21
CA GLY A 55 -3.04 -20.96 -6.47
C GLY A 55 -2.39 -19.56 -6.44
N ALA A 56 -2.44 -18.85 -5.32
CA ALA A 56 -1.72 -17.58 -5.18
C ALA A 56 -0.20 -17.83 -5.20
N VAL A 57 0.51 -16.97 -5.92
CA VAL A 57 1.98 -16.96 -5.96
C VAL A 57 2.55 -16.03 -4.90
N SER A 58 3.80 -16.25 -4.49
CA SER A 58 4.51 -15.37 -3.58
C SER A 58 6.00 -15.30 -3.94
N ILE A 59 6.60 -14.14 -3.68
CA ILE A 59 8.05 -13.91 -3.72
C ILE A 59 8.59 -13.51 -2.34
N GLY A 60 7.83 -13.80 -1.28
CA GLY A 60 8.06 -13.30 0.08
C GLY A 60 7.49 -11.89 0.26
N ASP A 61 8.03 -11.10 1.21
CA ASP A 61 7.60 -9.71 1.42
C ASP A 61 7.91 -8.88 0.15
N ALA A 62 6.94 -8.82 -0.74
CA ALA A 62 7.11 -8.21 -2.06
C ALA A 62 7.46 -6.70 -1.94
N ALA A 63 6.98 -6.03 -0.91
CA ALA A 63 7.29 -4.63 -0.69
C ALA A 63 8.77 -4.41 -0.36
N GLN A 64 9.40 -5.32 0.34
CA GLN A 64 10.85 -5.29 0.61
C GLN A 64 11.67 -5.80 -0.59
N VAL A 65 11.21 -6.88 -1.24
CA VAL A 65 11.93 -7.48 -2.38
C VAL A 65 12.05 -6.53 -3.57
N LEU A 66 11.05 -5.66 -3.78
CA LEU A 66 11.01 -4.73 -4.91
C LEU A 66 11.68 -3.38 -4.63
N ARG A 67 12.20 -3.14 -3.41
CA ARG A 67 12.70 -1.82 -3.00
C ARG A 67 14.15 -1.87 -2.51
N ASP A 68 14.83 -0.74 -2.65
CA ASP A 68 16.13 -0.53 -2.03
C ASP A 68 15.96 -0.31 -0.52
N PRO A 69 16.69 -1.05 0.33
CA PRO A 69 16.50 -0.98 1.78
C PRO A 69 16.94 0.35 2.42
N ASN A 70 17.70 1.18 1.70
CA ASN A 70 18.20 2.46 2.24
C ASN A 70 17.33 3.64 1.81
N SER A 71 17.01 3.74 0.51
CA SER A 71 16.19 4.83 -0.03
C SER A 71 14.70 4.55 0.05
N GLU A 72 14.31 3.28 0.20
CA GLU A 72 12.94 2.80 0.09
C GLU A 72 12.27 3.13 -1.26
N ASP A 73 13.02 3.55 -2.28
CA ASP A 73 12.55 3.65 -3.65
C ASP A 73 12.54 2.27 -4.32
N PHE A 74 11.81 2.13 -5.43
CA PHE A 74 11.89 0.90 -6.22
C PHE A 74 13.31 0.63 -6.71
N LEU A 75 13.69 -0.63 -6.72
CA LEU A 75 14.92 -1.07 -7.35
C LEU A 75 14.97 -0.63 -8.83
N PRO A 76 16.18 -0.49 -9.42
CA PRO A 76 16.32 -0.23 -10.84
C PRO A 76 15.48 -1.17 -11.71
N THR A 77 14.89 -0.66 -12.78
CA THR A 77 13.94 -1.37 -13.65
C THR A 77 14.45 -2.73 -14.11
N ASP A 78 15.74 -2.84 -14.43
CA ASP A 78 16.36 -4.10 -14.86
C ASP A 78 16.42 -5.16 -13.74
N LYS A 79 16.52 -4.75 -12.48
CA LYS A 79 16.45 -5.66 -11.32
C LYS A 79 15.01 -6.13 -11.11
N ILE A 80 14.03 -5.21 -11.14
CA ILE A 80 12.61 -5.55 -11.06
C ILE A 80 12.21 -6.50 -12.19
N GLU A 81 12.67 -6.23 -13.42
CA GLU A 81 12.46 -7.07 -14.59
C GLU A 81 12.93 -8.50 -14.35
N LYS A 82 14.12 -8.68 -13.78
CA LYS A 82 14.67 -10.00 -13.43
C LYS A 82 13.83 -10.72 -12.36
N ILE A 83 13.43 -10.00 -11.31
CA ILE A 83 12.63 -10.55 -10.21
C ILE A 83 11.28 -11.05 -10.74
N LEU A 84 10.54 -10.18 -11.46
CA LEU A 84 9.22 -10.51 -11.96
C LEU A 84 9.27 -11.57 -13.05
N SER A 85 10.29 -11.54 -13.93
CA SER A 85 10.54 -12.56 -14.95
C SER A 85 10.74 -13.94 -14.32
N ALA A 86 11.59 -14.05 -13.29
CA ALA A 86 11.84 -15.30 -12.59
C ALA A 86 10.61 -15.84 -11.87
N ALA A 87 9.76 -14.93 -11.36
CA ALA A 87 8.51 -15.27 -10.67
C ALA A 87 7.34 -15.58 -11.64
N GLY A 88 7.50 -15.30 -12.94
CA GLY A 88 6.43 -15.44 -13.92
C GLY A 88 5.30 -14.41 -13.78
N ILE A 89 5.58 -13.28 -13.12
CA ILE A 89 4.61 -12.21 -12.86
C ILE A 89 4.73 -11.15 -13.95
N ASP A 90 3.74 -11.10 -14.84
CA ASP A 90 3.68 -10.11 -15.93
C ASP A 90 2.72 -8.97 -15.54
N PRO A 91 3.21 -7.72 -15.36
CA PRO A 91 2.35 -6.58 -15.06
C PRO A 91 1.24 -6.33 -16.08
N ALA A 92 1.38 -6.78 -17.32
CA ALA A 92 0.36 -6.63 -18.36
C ALA A 92 -0.86 -7.54 -18.15
N ARG A 93 -0.77 -8.54 -17.29
CA ARG A 93 -1.89 -9.43 -16.96
C ARG A 93 -2.81 -8.83 -15.90
N GLU A 94 -4.03 -9.39 -15.79
CA GLU A 94 -4.87 -9.15 -14.63
C GLU A 94 -4.20 -9.70 -13.37
N ILE A 95 -3.98 -8.83 -12.37
CA ILE A 95 -3.31 -9.18 -11.10
C ILE A 95 -4.18 -8.74 -9.94
N VAL A 96 -4.42 -9.63 -8.98
CA VAL A 96 -5.00 -9.28 -7.68
C VAL A 96 -3.95 -9.50 -6.60
N VAL A 97 -3.54 -8.44 -5.94
CA VAL A 97 -2.59 -8.49 -4.83
C VAL A 97 -3.32 -8.48 -3.49
N TYR A 98 -2.84 -9.24 -2.52
CA TYR A 98 -3.40 -9.24 -1.18
C TYR A 98 -2.33 -9.51 -0.11
N GLY A 99 -2.64 -9.09 1.11
CA GLY A 99 -1.86 -9.36 2.32
C GLY A 99 -2.78 -9.73 3.49
N ASN A 100 -2.50 -9.21 4.66
CA ASN A 100 -3.43 -9.19 5.78
C ASN A 100 -4.38 -7.99 5.64
N ARG A 101 -5.58 -8.03 6.26
CA ARG A 101 -6.52 -6.90 6.24
C ARG A 101 -5.84 -5.62 6.76
N GLY A 102 -6.01 -4.53 6.02
CA GLY A 102 -5.47 -3.22 6.36
C GLY A 102 -3.96 -3.07 6.16
N ALA A 103 -3.29 -4.07 5.60
CA ALA A 103 -1.88 -3.94 5.25
C ALA A 103 -1.70 -3.00 4.04
N TRP A 104 -0.71 -2.11 4.11
CA TRP A 104 -0.37 -1.18 3.02
C TRP A 104 0.42 -1.83 1.87
N ASN A 105 1.14 -2.93 2.13
CA ASN A 105 2.00 -3.58 1.14
C ASN A 105 1.28 -4.06 -0.13
N PRO A 106 0.03 -4.58 -0.12
CA PRO A 106 -0.69 -4.86 -1.37
C PRO A 106 -0.91 -3.61 -2.24
N TYR A 107 -1.15 -2.47 -1.62
CA TYR A 107 -1.33 -1.21 -2.35
C TYR A 107 -0.03 -0.73 -3.00
N LEU A 108 1.10 -0.84 -2.28
CA LEU A 108 2.41 -0.53 -2.84
C LEU A 108 2.75 -1.43 -4.02
N VAL A 109 2.48 -2.74 -3.90
CA VAL A 109 2.73 -3.70 -5.00
C VAL A 109 1.79 -3.44 -6.17
N ARG A 110 0.52 -3.11 -5.93
CA ARG A 110 -0.39 -2.65 -7.00
C ARG A 110 0.17 -1.42 -7.71
N TYR A 111 0.63 -0.43 -6.96
CA TYR A 111 1.27 0.77 -7.52
C TYR A 111 2.53 0.41 -8.33
N ALA A 112 3.37 -0.50 -7.83
CA ALA A 112 4.50 -1.02 -8.60
C ALA A 112 4.06 -1.60 -9.95
N MET A 113 2.99 -2.42 -9.97
CA MET A 113 2.47 -2.97 -11.22
C MET A 113 2.03 -1.86 -12.20
N GLN A 114 1.34 -0.83 -11.72
CA GLN A 114 0.94 0.31 -12.55
C GLN A 114 2.16 1.11 -13.04
N TYR A 115 3.14 1.32 -12.17
CA TYR A 115 4.37 2.04 -12.51
C TYR A 115 5.20 1.28 -13.56
N PHE A 116 5.19 -0.05 -13.53
CA PHE A 116 5.85 -0.90 -14.53
C PHE A 116 4.95 -1.30 -15.70
N GLY A 117 3.90 -0.52 -15.97
CA GLY A 117 3.11 -0.59 -17.20
C GLY A 117 1.85 -1.42 -17.15
N GLY A 118 1.50 -1.99 -16.00
CA GLY A 118 0.25 -2.73 -15.80
C GLY A 118 -0.97 -1.82 -15.73
N THR A 119 -2.11 -2.29 -16.26
CA THR A 119 -3.37 -1.55 -16.26
C THR A 119 -4.50 -2.25 -15.50
N GLN A 120 -4.32 -3.51 -15.15
CA GLN A 120 -5.33 -4.36 -14.51
C GLN A 120 -4.80 -4.93 -13.20
N ALA A 121 -4.36 -4.05 -12.29
CA ALA A 121 -3.89 -4.41 -10.97
C ALA A 121 -4.90 -3.98 -9.89
N TYR A 122 -5.32 -4.92 -9.05
CA TYR A 122 -6.34 -4.77 -8.02
C TYR A 122 -5.79 -5.13 -6.65
N VAL A 123 -6.36 -4.55 -5.59
CA VAL A 123 -6.05 -4.88 -4.20
C VAL A 123 -7.25 -5.56 -3.55
N PHE A 124 -7.04 -6.73 -2.99
CA PHE A 124 -8.00 -7.34 -2.07
C PHE A 124 -7.67 -6.87 -0.65
N HIS A 125 -8.30 -5.75 -0.22
CA HIS A 125 -8.00 -5.08 1.05
C HIS A 125 -8.25 -5.96 2.29
N GLY A 126 -9.34 -6.75 2.27
CA GLY A 126 -9.65 -7.69 3.35
C GLY A 126 -8.64 -8.84 3.46
N GLY A 127 -7.92 -9.10 2.39
CA GLY A 127 -6.83 -10.06 2.34
C GLY A 127 -7.20 -11.45 2.80
N ILE A 128 -6.22 -12.16 3.38
CA ILE A 128 -6.41 -13.53 3.87
C ILE A 128 -7.43 -13.60 5.02
N ASP A 129 -7.61 -12.51 5.76
CA ASP A 129 -8.55 -12.45 6.88
C ASP A 129 -10.00 -12.54 6.38
N ASP A 130 -10.37 -11.72 5.37
CA ASP A 130 -11.71 -11.76 4.77
C ASP A 130 -11.93 -13.01 3.92
N TRP A 131 -10.87 -13.53 3.29
CA TRP A 131 -10.94 -14.82 2.59
C TRP A 131 -11.36 -15.94 3.53
N ARG A 132 -10.71 -16.04 4.71
CA ARG A 132 -11.05 -17.00 5.76
C ARG A 132 -12.44 -16.75 6.35
N ALA A 133 -12.77 -15.48 6.62
CA ALA A 133 -14.08 -15.09 7.18
C ALA A 133 -15.24 -15.44 6.23
N ALA A 134 -14.99 -15.42 4.91
CA ALA A 134 -15.95 -15.88 3.91
C ALA A 134 -16.06 -17.41 3.79
N GLY A 135 -15.41 -18.17 4.67
CA GLY A 135 -15.44 -19.64 4.67
C GLY A 135 -14.71 -20.30 3.50
N LYS A 136 -13.86 -19.54 2.81
CA LYS A 136 -13.14 -20.04 1.65
C LYS A 136 -11.93 -20.88 2.07
N ALA A 137 -11.62 -21.94 1.30
CA ALA A 137 -10.47 -22.79 1.57
C ALA A 137 -9.14 -22.03 1.43
N VAL A 138 -8.17 -22.39 2.25
CA VAL A 138 -6.77 -21.97 2.14
C VAL A 138 -5.90 -23.13 1.72
N SER A 139 -4.77 -22.84 1.07
CA SER A 139 -3.75 -23.83 0.66
C SER A 139 -2.44 -23.55 1.40
N THR A 140 -1.68 -24.59 1.63
CA THR A 140 -0.27 -24.54 2.04
C THR A 140 0.67 -25.00 0.92
N GLU A 141 0.12 -25.41 -0.22
CA GLU A 141 0.89 -25.81 -1.40
C GLU A 141 1.37 -24.57 -2.16
N ALA A 142 2.69 -24.39 -2.24
CA ALA A 142 3.29 -23.26 -2.94
C ALA A 142 3.00 -23.31 -4.45
N ALA A 143 2.31 -22.31 -4.96
CA ALA A 143 2.08 -22.14 -6.38
C ALA A 143 3.26 -21.45 -7.06
N LYS A 144 3.55 -21.84 -8.29
CA LYS A 144 4.61 -21.23 -9.11
C LYS A 144 4.09 -21.00 -10.52
N LEU A 145 4.42 -19.85 -11.09
CA LEU A 145 4.23 -19.57 -12.50
C LEU A 145 5.52 -19.92 -13.27
N PRO A 146 5.42 -20.33 -14.54
CA PRO A 146 6.61 -20.52 -15.36
C PRO A 146 7.33 -19.18 -15.54
N PRO A 147 8.68 -19.16 -15.46
CA PRO A 147 9.44 -17.96 -15.76
C PRO A 147 9.16 -17.46 -17.17
N LEU A 148 9.26 -16.15 -17.35
CA LEU A 148 9.01 -15.49 -18.64
C LEU A 148 10.05 -14.39 -18.89
N ALA A 149 10.16 -13.92 -20.14
CA ALA A 149 11.02 -12.80 -20.48
C ALA A 149 10.19 -11.52 -20.50
N LEU A 150 10.48 -10.60 -19.57
CA LEU A 150 9.85 -9.28 -19.50
C LEU A 150 10.76 -8.22 -20.09
N LYS A 151 10.11 -7.16 -20.60
CA LYS A 151 10.73 -5.88 -20.91
C LYS A 151 9.85 -4.79 -20.34
N LEU A 152 10.19 -4.33 -19.15
CA LEU A 152 9.40 -3.36 -18.41
C LEU A 152 9.62 -1.95 -18.93
N LYS A 153 8.57 -1.14 -18.89
CA LYS A 153 8.59 0.29 -19.15
C LYS A 153 7.94 1.03 -17.99
N THR A 154 8.60 2.06 -17.50
CA THR A 154 8.04 2.89 -16.43
C THR A 154 6.93 3.79 -16.95
N ASN A 155 5.86 3.88 -16.18
CA ASN A 155 4.73 4.78 -16.43
C ASN A 155 4.83 6.01 -15.52
N GLY A 156 5.42 7.09 -16.04
CA GLY A 156 5.53 8.36 -15.30
C GLY A 156 4.20 9.07 -15.03
N ALA A 157 3.09 8.60 -15.62
CA ALA A 157 1.79 9.23 -15.38
C ALA A 157 1.23 8.97 -13.97
N VAL A 158 1.69 7.91 -13.29
CA VAL A 158 1.24 7.54 -11.94
C VAL A 158 2.21 7.97 -10.84
N ALA A 159 3.35 8.54 -11.20
CA ALA A 159 4.45 8.88 -10.29
C ALA A 159 4.84 10.35 -10.38
N VAL A 160 5.43 10.86 -9.30
CA VAL A 160 5.99 12.21 -9.22
C VAL A 160 7.40 12.11 -8.63
N SER A 161 8.39 12.73 -9.28
CA SER A 161 9.75 12.88 -8.73
C SER A 161 9.84 14.06 -7.77
N THR A 162 10.91 14.14 -6.96
CA THR A 162 11.19 15.30 -6.09
C THR A 162 11.21 16.63 -6.86
N ALA A 163 11.86 16.66 -8.02
CA ALA A 163 11.92 17.87 -8.86
C ALA A 163 10.53 18.27 -9.37
N GLN A 164 9.71 17.31 -9.78
CA GLN A 164 8.33 17.57 -10.19
C GLN A 164 7.48 18.06 -9.02
N MET A 165 7.61 17.46 -7.82
CA MET A 165 6.91 17.88 -6.61
C MET A 165 7.22 19.35 -6.30
N VAL A 166 8.50 19.74 -6.29
CA VAL A 166 8.92 21.14 -6.04
C VAL A 166 8.32 22.08 -7.07
N ALA A 167 8.27 21.67 -8.34
CA ALA A 167 7.68 22.48 -9.42
C ALA A 167 6.15 22.66 -9.26
N GLN A 168 5.46 21.77 -8.57
CA GLN A 168 4.00 21.81 -8.37
C GLN A 168 3.54 22.64 -7.15
N LEU A 169 4.43 23.04 -6.24
CA LEU A 169 4.07 23.70 -4.96
C LEU A 169 3.16 24.93 -5.08
N LYS A 170 3.23 25.63 -6.22
CA LYS A 170 2.40 26.84 -6.46
C LYS A 170 1.33 26.62 -7.54
N ASN A 171 1.12 25.40 -7.97
CA ASN A 171 0.13 25.11 -9.01
C ASN A 171 -1.27 24.97 -8.38
N PRO A 172 -2.23 25.89 -8.67
CA PRO A 172 -3.57 25.86 -8.05
C PRO A 172 -4.43 24.68 -8.54
N ASN A 173 -4.00 23.98 -9.60
CA ASN A 173 -4.67 22.80 -10.14
C ASN A 173 -4.16 21.48 -9.53
N VAL A 174 -3.21 21.56 -8.61
CA VAL A 174 -2.67 20.40 -7.89
C VAL A 174 -3.06 20.50 -6.41
N GLN A 175 -3.46 19.38 -5.84
CA GLN A 175 -3.70 19.21 -4.40
C GLN A 175 -2.74 18.14 -3.89
N ILE A 176 -2.18 18.37 -2.71
CA ILE A 176 -1.14 17.51 -2.13
C ILE A 176 -1.69 16.95 -0.80
N ILE A 177 -1.61 15.64 -0.65
CA ILE A 177 -2.01 14.95 0.59
C ILE A 177 -0.77 14.36 1.25
N ASP A 178 -0.58 14.69 2.53
CA ASP A 178 0.34 14.01 3.43
C ASP A 178 -0.41 12.90 4.18
N ALA A 179 -0.13 11.65 3.85
CA ALA A 179 -0.76 10.48 4.46
C ALA A 179 -0.04 9.99 5.73
N ARG A 180 0.91 10.78 6.27
CA ARG A 180 1.62 10.48 7.52
C ARG A 180 0.79 10.88 8.75
N THR A 181 1.30 10.50 9.92
CA THR A 181 0.72 10.90 11.19
C THR A 181 0.77 12.43 11.40
N PRO A 182 -0.12 12.99 12.23
CA PRO A 182 -0.04 14.42 12.58
C PRO A 182 1.28 14.84 13.21
N GLY A 183 1.94 13.94 13.98
CA GLY A 183 3.26 14.20 14.57
C GLY A 183 4.36 14.32 13.52
N GLU A 184 4.36 13.44 12.51
CA GLU A 184 5.28 13.54 11.36
C GLU A 184 5.02 14.84 10.56
N PHE A 185 3.75 15.18 10.30
CA PHE A 185 3.36 16.39 9.58
C PHE A 185 3.80 17.68 10.30
N ARG A 186 3.66 17.75 11.61
CA ARG A 186 4.10 18.90 12.42
C ARG A 186 5.61 18.94 12.67
N GLY A 187 6.36 17.93 12.21
CA GLY A 187 7.79 17.84 12.44
C GLY A 187 8.19 17.43 13.87
N GLU A 188 7.25 16.90 14.64
CA GLU A 188 7.46 16.42 16.01
C GLU A 188 8.08 15.01 16.00
N ASP A 189 7.66 14.17 15.03
CA ASP A 189 8.21 12.83 14.79
C ASP A 189 9.11 12.86 13.54
N ILE A 190 10.42 12.90 13.76
CA ILE A 190 11.42 13.10 12.70
C ILE A 190 11.94 11.74 12.21
N ARG A 191 11.65 11.40 10.95
CA ARG A 191 12.08 10.14 10.31
C ARG A 191 12.91 10.35 9.04
N ALA A 192 13.51 11.53 8.86
CA ALA A 192 14.46 11.91 7.83
C ALA A 192 15.51 12.86 8.45
N ILE A 193 16.37 13.52 7.67
CA ILE A 193 17.32 14.52 8.19
C ILE A 193 16.60 15.69 8.85
N ARG A 194 15.39 16.04 8.35
CA ARG A 194 14.50 17.04 8.94
C ARG A 194 13.08 16.51 9.05
N GLY A 195 12.33 17.02 10.04
CA GLY A 195 10.89 16.91 10.16
C GLY A 195 10.17 18.04 9.43
N GLY A 196 8.84 18.00 9.43
CA GLY A 196 7.97 18.97 8.77
C GLY A 196 7.18 18.34 7.61
N HIS A 197 6.67 19.18 6.70
CA HIS A 197 5.86 18.72 5.57
C HIS A 197 6.07 19.57 4.31
N ILE A 198 5.57 19.08 3.19
CA ILE A 198 5.59 19.78 1.89
C ILE A 198 4.60 20.95 1.93
N PRO A 199 5.00 22.18 1.57
CA PRO A 199 4.15 23.36 1.63
C PRO A 199 2.81 23.19 0.91
N GLY A 200 1.73 23.59 1.56
CA GLY A 200 0.38 23.49 1.03
C GLY A 200 -0.24 22.09 1.06
N ALA A 201 0.43 21.10 1.62
CA ALA A 201 -0.13 19.76 1.80
C ALA A 201 -1.22 19.74 2.88
N VAL A 202 -2.27 18.94 2.62
CA VAL A 202 -3.31 18.64 3.62
C VAL A 202 -2.96 17.33 4.30
N ASN A 203 -2.93 17.30 5.64
CA ASN A 203 -2.67 16.07 6.38
C ASN A 203 -3.93 15.24 6.54
N ILE A 204 -3.96 14.08 5.91
CA ILE A 204 -5.00 13.05 6.07
C ILE A 204 -4.27 11.72 6.27
N PRO A 205 -4.03 11.32 7.54
CA PRO A 205 -3.36 10.06 7.85
C PRO A 205 -4.05 8.87 7.17
N TYR A 206 -3.27 7.94 6.61
CA TYR A 206 -3.83 6.81 5.86
C TYR A 206 -4.73 5.91 6.71
N GLU A 207 -4.46 5.83 8.02
CA GLU A 207 -5.28 5.09 8.97
C GLU A 207 -6.71 5.64 9.07
N MET A 208 -6.92 6.90 8.68
CA MET A 208 -8.26 7.50 8.65
C MET A 208 -9.18 6.87 7.59
N ASN A 209 -8.63 6.09 6.67
CA ASN A 209 -9.42 5.26 5.75
C ASN A 209 -10.11 4.10 6.46
N TRP A 210 -9.64 3.67 7.64
CA TRP A 210 -10.14 2.51 8.35
C TRP A 210 -11.32 2.85 9.26
N VAL A 211 -12.14 1.85 9.54
CA VAL A 211 -13.27 1.96 10.49
C VAL A 211 -12.77 2.43 11.85
N ASP A 212 -11.65 1.90 12.31
CA ASP A 212 -11.00 2.29 13.56
C ASP A 212 -9.49 2.48 13.32
N PRO A 213 -9.04 3.74 13.15
CA PRO A 213 -7.64 4.08 12.89
C PRO A 213 -6.69 3.71 14.05
N GLU A 214 -7.22 3.46 15.25
CA GLU A 214 -6.43 3.10 16.43
C GLU A 214 -6.19 1.58 16.56
N THR A 215 -6.74 0.78 15.67
CA THR A 215 -6.64 -0.69 15.74
C THR A 215 -5.21 -1.19 15.89
N PRO A 216 -4.16 -0.70 15.18
CA PRO A 216 -2.80 -1.17 15.39
C PRO A 216 -2.31 -0.94 16.83
N GLY A 217 -2.60 0.23 17.39
CA GLY A 217 -2.27 0.55 18.78
C GLY A 217 -3.06 -0.32 19.78
N LYS A 218 -4.34 -0.59 19.51
CA LYS A 218 -5.18 -1.47 20.32
C LYS A 218 -4.70 -2.93 20.28
N LEU A 219 -4.27 -3.43 19.11
CA LEU A 219 -3.65 -4.75 18.96
C LEU A 219 -2.36 -4.86 19.79
N ALA A 220 -1.46 -3.87 19.65
CA ALA A 220 -0.20 -3.85 20.40
C ALA A 220 -0.43 -3.86 21.92
N ARG A 221 -1.49 -3.21 22.41
CA ARG A 221 -1.89 -3.20 23.82
C ARG A 221 -2.81 -4.36 24.21
N LYS A 222 -3.08 -5.31 23.30
CA LYS A 222 -3.99 -6.45 23.51
C LYS A 222 -5.42 -6.05 23.90
N GLN A 223 -5.88 -4.89 23.47
CA GLN A 223 -7.25 -4.39 23.71
C GLN A 223 -8.27 -4.95 22.72
N VAL A 224 -7.81 -5.41 21.56
CA VAL A 224 -8.57 -6.15 20.57
C VAL A 224 -7.78 -7.40 20.15
N SER A 225 -8.48 -8.42 19.64
CA SER A 225 -7.89 -9.72 19.28
C SER A 225 -7.64 -9.90 17.79
N ASN A 226 -8.11 -8.97 16.95
CA ASN A 226 -7.98 -9.06 15.50
C ASN A 226 -7.93 -7.67 14.85
N ASN A 227 -7.63 -7.65 13.56
CA ASN A 227 -7.48 -6.45 12.75
C ASN A 227 -8.80 -5.98 12.09
N GLY A 228 -9.97 -6.38 12.58
CA GLY A 228 -11.28 -6.03 11.99
C GLY A 228 -11.50 -4.52 11.84
N GLY A 229 -11.00 -3.73 12.78
CA GLY A 229 -11.07 -2.27 12.71
C GLY A 229 -10.27 -1.64 11.57
N MET A 230 -9.32 -2.37 10.97
CA MET A 230 -8.56 -1.92 9.80
C MET A 230 -9.30 -2.16 8.47
N SER A 231 -10.56 -2.64 8.48
CA SER A 231 -11.42 -2.62 7.30
C SER A 231 -11.65 -1.19 6.84
N LEU A 232 -11.79 -0.98 5.52
CA LEU A 232 -12.11 0.37 4.99
C LEU A 232 -13.46 0.85 5.51
N LYS A 233 -13.55 2.15 5.78
CA LYS A 233 -14.81 2.81 6.05
C LYS A 233 -15.80 2.62 4.89
N PRO A 234 -17.12 2.64 5.16
CA PRO A 234 -18.13 2.72 4.11
C PRO A 234 -17.88 3.89 3.16
N ALA A 235 -18.22 3.72 1.88
CA ALA A 235 -17.96 4.70 0.82
C ALA A 235 -18.41 6.13 1.18
N ALA A 236 -19.59 6.28 1.80
CA ALA A 236 -20.08 7.59 2.22
C ALA A 236 -19.19 8.28 3.26
N GLN A 237 -18.58 7.52 4.18
CA GLN A 237 -17.65 8.07 5.17
C GLN A 237 -16.29 8.42 4.54
N LEU A 238 -15.82 7.64 3.57
CA LEU A 238 -14.63 7.97 2.79
C LEU A 238 -14.86 9.22 1.92
N GLN A 239 -16.02 9.35 1.27
CA GLN A 239 -16.40 10.55 0.54
C GLN A 239 -16.41 11.79 1.45
N ALA A 240 -16.94 11.67 2.66
CA ALA A 240 -16.93 12.76 3.65
C ALA A 240 -15.50 13.13 4.10
N LEU A 241 -14.61 12.13 4.28
CA LEU A 241 -13.20 12.35 4.66
C LEU A 241 -12.45 13.20 3.63
N TYR A 242 -12.72 12.97 2.34
CA TYR A 242 -12.06 13.67 1.23
C TYR A 242 -12.91 14.78 0.59
N SER A 243 -14.00 15.21 1.23
CA SER A 243 -14.98 16.17 0.67
C SER A 243 -14.39 17.55 0.34
N ASN A 244 -13.28 17.94 0.97
CA ASN A 244 -12.59 19.20 0.71
C ASN A 244 -11.65 19.15 -0.52
N LEU A 245 -11.55 17.99 -1.20
CA LEU A 245 -10.71 17.79 -2.38
C LEU A 245 -11.59 17.72 -3.63
N ASP A 246 -11.05 18.23 -4.75
CA ASP A 246 -11.70 18.15 -6.06
C ASP A 246 -11.25 16.88 -6.80
N PRO A 247 -12.14 15.92 -7.10
CA PRO A 247 -11.77 14.68 -7.77
C PRO A 247 -11.31 14.85 -9.23
N ASN A 248 -11.48 16.06 -9.81
CA ASN A 248 -11.04 16.35 -11.17
C ASN A 248 -9.64 16.99 -11.22
N LYS A 249 -9.11 17.48 -10.09
CA LYS A 249 -7.75 18.03 -10.01
C LYS A 249 -6.72 16.91 -9.92
N GLU A 250 -5.48 17.22 -10.30
CA GLU A 250 -4.34 16.35 -10.01
C GLU A 250 -4.15 16.26 -8.49
N THR A 251 -4.12 15.05 -7.97
CA THR A 251 -3.93 14.78 -6.55
C THR A 251 -2.64 14.01 -6.35
N ILE A 252 -1.66 14.63 -5.70
CA ILE A 252 -0.39 13.99 -5.37
C ILE A 252 -0.43 13.53 -3.92
N VAL A 253 -0.22 12.25 -3.69
CA VAL A 253 -0.19 11.66 -2.35
C VAL A 253 1.25 11.28 -2.00
N TYR A 254 1.69 11.65 -0.81
CA TYR A 254 2.97 11.21 -0.25
C TYR A 254 2.82 10.76 1.19
N CYS A 255 3.83 10.05 1.70
CA CYS A 255 3.94 9.70 3.10
C CYS A 255 5.40 9.76 3.57
N GLN A 256 5.94 8.74 4.23
CA GLN A 256 7.36 8.66 4.54
C GLN A 256 8.17 8.16 3.34
N SER A 257 7.66 7.12 2.62
CA SER A 257 8.37 6.41 1.55
C SER A 257 7.41 5.73 0.55
N GLY A 258 6.28 6.36 0.20
CA GLY A 258 5.31 5.89 -0.79
C GLY A 258 4.33 4.81 -0.32
N ALA A 259 4.67 4.03 0.71
CA ALA A 259 3.90 2.85 1.14
C ALA A 259 2.47 3.20 1.62
N ARG A 260 2.34 4.05 2.64
CA ARG A 260 1.03 4.51 3.16
C ARG A 260 0.28 5.35 2.13
N ALA A 261 1.02 6.13 1.33
CA ALA A 261 0.47 6.94 0.25
C ALA A 261 -0.22 6.08 -0.81
N SER A 262 0.28 4.87 -1.10
CA SER A 262 -0.32 3.98 -2.10
C SER A 262 -1.71 3.47 -1.67
N GLU A 263 -1.96 3.27 -0.37
CA GLU A 263 -3.30 2.94 0.13
C GLU A 263 -4.25 4.13 -0.06
N THR A 264 -3.85 5.33 0.38
CA THR A 264 -4.66 6.54 0.18
C THR A 264 -4.95 6.78 -1.30
N ALA A 265 -3.96 6.62 -2.18
CA ALA A 265 -4.15 6.73 -3.63
C ALA A 265 -5.18 5.73 -4.16
N GLY A 266 -5.10 4.46 -3.77
CA GLY A 266 -6.08 3.44 -4.13
C GLY A 266 -7.49 3.76 -3.66
N VAL A 267 -7.65 4.32 -2.45
CA VAL A 267 -8.95 4.78 -1.93
C VAL A 267 -9.49 5.96 -2.75
N LEU A 268 -8.65 6.94 -3.09
CA LEU A 268 -9.06 8.08 -3.92
C LEU A 268 -9.51 7.63 -5.31
N GLU A 269 -8.77 6.73 -5.95
CA GLU A 269 -9.17 6.12 -7.24
C GLU A 269 -10.51 5.39 -7.11
N GLN A 270 -10.72 4.64 -6.01
CA GLN A 270 -12.01 3.97 -5.72
C GLN A 270 -13.17 4.96 -5.57
N LEU A 271 -12.91 6.17 -5.07
CA LEU A 271 -13.87 7.26 -4.94
C LEU A 271 -14.07 8.06 -6.23
N GLY A 272 -13.37 7.74 -7.32
CA GLY A 272 -13.52 8.37 -8.62
C GLY A 272 -12.61 9.57 -8.87
N PHE A 273 -11.57 9.78 -8.08
CA PHE A 273 -10.51 10.75 -8.40
C PHE A 273 -9.80 10.33 -9.67
N LYS A 274 -9.67 11.24 -10.64
CA LYS A 274 -9.28 10.90 -12.02
C LYS A 274 -7.78 10.95 -12.28
N ASN A 275 -7.05 11.72 -11.50
CA ASN A 275 -5.62 11.98 -11.72
C ASN A 275 -4.87 11.90 -10.38
N VAL A 276 -4.72 10.68 -9.87
CA VAL A 276 -4.01 10.42 -8.63
C VAL A 276 -2.59 9.97 -8.95
N LYS A 277 -1.61 10.61 -8.33
CA LYS A 277 -0.20 10.27 -8.46
C LYS A 277 0.43 10.05 -7.10
N ILE A 278 1.42 9.19 -7.05
CA ILE A 278 2.20 8.94 -5.85
C ILE A 278 3.57 9.60 -6.00
N TYR A 279 3.95 10.40 -5.01
CA TYR A 279 5.32 10.78 -4.83
C TYR A 279 6.03 9.69 -4.04
N ASP A 280 6.71 8.77 -4.74
CA ASP A 280 7.24 7.53 -4.16
C ASP A 280 8.34 7.80 -3.13
N SER A 281 9.37 8.57 -3.46
CA SER A 281 10.44 8.94 -2.51
C SER A 281 9.91 9.71 -1.29
N SER A 282 8.74 10.29 -1.39
CA SER A 282 7.96 10.86 -0.28
C SER A 282 8.80 11.80 0.62
N TRP A 283 8.50 11.83 1.92
CA TRP A 283 9.25 12.67 2.85
C TRP A 283 10.70 12.23 3.03
N LEU A 284 10.99 10.93 2.89
CA LEU A 284 12.37 10.44 2.95
C LEU A 284 13.25 11.11 1.89
N GLY A 285 12.80 11.17 0.64
CA GLY A 285 13.49 11.89 -0.42
C GLY A 285 13.41 13.40 -0.28
N TYR A 286 12.20 13.95 -0.03
CA TYR A 286 11.98 15.38 0.08
C TYR A 286 12.68 16.02 1.28
N GLY A 287 12.57 15.40 2.46
CA GLY A 287 13.19 15.86 3.70
C GLY A 287 14.72 15.87 3.64
N ASN A 288 15.31 15.00 2.81
CA ASN A 288 16.74 14.95 2.56
C ASN A 288 17.21 15.94 1.49
N THR A 289 16.29 16.54 0.72
CA THR A 289 16.56 17.62 -0.24
C THR A 289 16.46 18.96 0.49
N LEU A 290 17.56 19.41 1.10
CA LEU A 290 17.58 20.52 2.05
C LEU A 290 17.21 21.88 1.46
N ASP A 291 17.41 22.08 0.17
CA ASP A 291 17.04 23.27 -0.59
C ASP A 291 15.56 23.29 -1.01
N ALA A 292 14.84 22.17 -0.90
CA ALA A 292 13.42 22.13 -1.15
C ALA A 292 12.63 22.85 -0.02
N PRO A 293 11.65 23.72 -0.35
CA PRO A 293 10.82 24.42 0.66
C PRO A 293 10.06 23.43 1.54
N ALA A 294 10.02 23.70 2.85
CA ALA A 294 9.24 22.87 3.79
C ALA A 294 8.64 23.73 4.91
N GLU A 295 7.52 23.27 5.46
CA GLU A 295 6.83 23.90 6.59
C GLU A 295 7.02 23.08 7.87
N ASN A 296 6.93 23.72 9.05
CA ASN A 296 7.15 23.12 10.37
C ASN A 296 8.49 22.39 10.49
N VAL A 297 9.55 23.00 9.96
CA VAL A 297 10.87 22.39 9.89
C VAL A 297 11.48 22.23 11.29
N THR A 298 11.85 20.98 11.59
CA THR A 298 12.67 20.62 12.74
C THR A 298 13.84 19.79 12.26
N PHE A 299 14.99 19.84 12.94
CA PHE A 299 16.16 19.07 12.55
C PHE A 299 16.43 17.97 13.54
N PHE A 300 16.90 16.84 13.01
CA PHE A 300 17.25 15.69 13.80
C PHE A 300 18.53 15.96 14.62
N ASN A 301 18.41 15.85 15.94
CA ASN A 301 19.53 16.05 16.84
C ASN A 301 20.26 14.73 17.10
N VAL A 302 21.30 14.45 16.30
CA VAL A 302 22.11 13.23 16.40
C VAL A 302 22.80 13.11 17.77
N GLY A 303 23.26 14.22 18.37
CA GLY A 303 23.90 14.22 19.67
C GLY A 303 22.94 13.76 20.77
N LEU A 304 21.70 14.27 20.76
CA LEU A 304 20.67 13.87 21.70
C LEU A 304 20.28 12.40 21.51
N LEU A 305 20.17 11.93 20.24
CA LEU A 305 19.88 10.52 19.96
C LEU A 305 20.98 9.60 20.53
N ASN A 306 22.23 9.90 20.26
CA ASN A 306 23.35 9.10 20.76
C ASN A 306 23.37 9.04 22.30
N SER A 307 23.10 10.17 22.97
CA SER A 307 22.97 10.21 24.42
C SER A 307 21.85 9.30 24.93
N ARG A 308 20.68 9.32 24.29
CA ARG A 308 19.53 8.45 24.62
C ARG A 308 19.84 6.98 24.39
N LEU A 309 20.48 6.64 23.25
CA LEU A 309 20.90 5.27 22.93
C LEU A 309 21.88 4.74 24.00
N SER A 310 22.88 5.53 24.39
CA SER A 310 23.84 5.15 25.44
C SER A 310 23.14 4.92 26.79
N ALA A 311 22.20 5.77 27.17
CA ALA A 311 21.43 5.61 28.40
C ALA A 311 20.53 4.34 28.36
N LEU A 312 19.89 4.05 27.24
CA LEU A 312 19.10 2.82 27.08
C LEU A 312 19.99 1.57 27.12
N GLN A 313 21.16 1.61 26.48
CA GLN A 313 22.14 0.52 26.52
C GLN A 313 22.59 0.22 27.95
N ALA A 314 22.90 1.25 28.71
CA ALA A 314 23.29 1.13 30.14
C ALA A 314 22.13 0.53 30.96
N ARG A 315 20.87 0.96 30.69
CA ARG A 315 19.70 0.40 31.38
C ARG A 315 19.44 -1.06 31.04
N ILE A 316 19.59 -1.45 29.76
CA ILE A 316 19.52 -2.86 29.34
C ILE A 316 20.54 -3.71 30.07
N THR A 317 21.82 -3.30 30.06
CA THR A 317 22.91 -4.03 30.77
C THR A 317 22.62 -4.19 32.27
N GLN A 318 22.08 -3.13 32.89
CA GLN A 318 21.70 -3.20 34.30
C GLN A 318 20.53 -4.19 34.52
N LEU A 319 19.48 -4.16 33.68
CA LEU A 319 18.35 -5.10 33.79
C LEU A 319 18.79 -6.55 33.56
N GLU A 320 19.66 -6.80 32.61
CA GLU A 320 20.25 -8.14 32.38
C GLU A 320 20.98 -8.65 33.59
N LYS A 321 21.78 -7.80 34.29
CA LYS A 321 22.45 -8.14 35.56
C LYS A 321 21.43 -8.43 36.66
N GLU A 322 20.45 -7.56 36.87
CA GLU A 322 19.35 -7.75 37.85
C GLU A 322 18.62 -9.07 37.63
N LEU A 323 18.33 -9.39 36.35
CA LEU A 323 17.69 -10.64 35.97
C LEU A 323 18.54 -11.88 36.26
N ALA A 324 19.87 -11.79 35.98
CA ALA A 324 20.80 -12.88 36.28
C ALA A 324 20.90 -13.14 37.79
N GLU A 325 21.00 -12.07 38.59
CA GLU A 325 21.03 -12.15 40.06
C GLU A 325 19.70 -12.71 40.63
N ALA A 326 18.56 -12.32 40.07
CA ALA A 326 17.23 -12.86 40.46
C ALA A 326 17.09 -14.36 40.12
N LYS A 327 17.61 -14.80 38.97
CA LYS A 327 17.64 -16.22 38.59
C LYS A 327 18.58 -17.05 39.46
N ALA A 328 19.71 -16.50 39.92
CA ALA A 328 20.66 -17.20 40.78
C ALA A 328 20.14 -17.38 42.22
N LYS A 329 19.11 -16.61 42.64
CA LYS A 329 18.48 -16.69 43.97
C LYS A 329 17.31 -17.67 44.05
N LYS A 330 16.89 -18.26 42.91
CA LYS A 330 15.88 -19.34 42.79
C LYS A 330 16.55 -20.68 42.67
#